data_649060357078b6981076143ff584842b
#
_entry.id   649060357078b6981076143ff584842b
#
_cell.length_a   1.000
_cell.length_b   1.000
_cell.length_c   1.000
_cell.angle_alpha   90.00
_cell.angle_beta   90.00
_cell.angle_gamma   90.00
#
_symmetry.space_group_name_H-M   'P 1'
#
loop_
_entity.id
_entity.type
_entity.pdbx_description
1 polymer ?
#
loop_
_entity_poly.entity_id
_entity_poly.type
_entity_poly.pdbx_seq_one_letter_code
_entity_poly.pdbx_strand_id
1 'polypeptide(L)'
;MPAITATGSTTSTLSELLPSIIQEALFVASEKSIMRGLVKNYTLGPAQGKTINVPIYPLQTAQTLTEGVKIWDYDSTGYANVDTTTATLTIGEVGLATHITDLARISSASNVVADVGRLFGEAIARRIDLDLTAKFRSFGNTVGSGNVTTNAGAGSITGALSVAQVFQAIAKLRGTGVPPTDIAIVLHPYVAYDLKANLTSTFSNPASGTLQNEAMMNGYVGMLAGCPVYETANFADQDTGSDGDYVGGVFHRDALGLGIMRDINIELQRDALMRGDALVASSLYATGVLYNGYGVALLSDSSIVN
;
A
#
# COMPACT_ATOMS: atom_id res chain seq x y z
N MET A 1 13.39 19.23 30.46
CA MET A 1 12.97 19.26 29.07
C MET A 1 14.14 18.78 28.23
N PRO A 2 14.02 17.75 27.41
CA PRO A 2 15.10 17.36 26.52
C PRO A 2 15.32 18.50 25.52
N ALA A 3 16.59 18.90 25.35
CA ALA A 3 16.98 19.88 24.35
C ALA A 3 16.65 19.36 22.97
N ILE A 4 15.71 19.99 22.27
CA ILE A 4 15.43 19.72 20.87
C ILE A 4 16.63 20.29 20.10
N THR A 5 17.53 19.40 19.68
CA THR A 5 18.57 19.74 18.73
C THR A 5 17.89 19.95 17.37
N ALA A 6 17.44 21.17 17.10
CA ALA A 6 16.91 21.53 15.80
C ALA A 6 18.06 21.55 14.80
N THR A 7 18.20 20.47 14.04
CA THR A 7 19.07 20.43 12.85
C THR A 7 18.38 21.23 11.76
N GLY A 8 18.56 22.54 11.77
CA GLY A 8 18.07 23.40 10.71
C GLY A 8 18.89 23.19 9.43
N SER A 9 18.22 23.19 8.28
CA SER A 9 18.88 23.23 6.98
C SER A 9 19.63 24.55 6.84
N THR A 10 20.95 24.51 6.98
CA THR A 10 21.85 25.67 6.89
C THR A 10 22.30 25.90 5.44
N THR A 11 22.89 27.04 5.16
CA THR A 11 23.47 27.36 3.85
C THR A 11 24.51 26.33 3.39
N SER A 12 25.21 25.67 4.33
CA SER A 12 26.18 24.62 4.02
C SER A 12 25.53 23.32 3.56
N THR A 13 24.35 23.00 4.04
CA THR A 13 23.57 21.84 3.60
C THR A 13 22.75 22.13 2.34
N LEU A 14 22.45 23.40 2.08
CA LEU A 14 21.76 23.87 0.88
C LEU A 14 22.71 24.37 -0.22
N SER A 15 24.01 24.54 0.06
CA SER A 15 25.00 24.95 -0.95
C SER A 15 25.24 23.88 -2.01
N GLU A 16 24.92 22.60 -1.71
CA GLU A 16 24.89 21.52 -2.70
C GLU A 16 23.65 21.60 -3.62
N LEU A 17 22.67 22.43 -3.26
CA LEU A 17 21.47 22.74 -4.05
C LEU A 17 21.70 23.91 -5.01
N LEU A 18 22.93 24.17 -5.44
CA LEU A 18 23.26 25.21 -6.39
C LEU A 18 22.65 24.99 -7.79
N PRO A 19 22.39 26.03 -8.53
CA PRO A 19 21.31 26.17 -9.52
C PRO A 19 21.28 25.17 -10.67
N SER A 20 22.34 24.46 -10.99
CA SER A 20 22.36 23.46 -12.04
C SER A 20 21.91 22.06 -11.56
N ILE A 21 21.95 21.83 -10.26
CA ILE A 21 21.63 20.54 -9.64
C ILE A 21 20.15 20.51 -9.23
N ILE A 22 19.55 21.66 -8.96
CA ILE A 22 18.15 21.80 -8.55
C ILE A 22 17.17 21.29 -9.62
N GLN A 23 17.50 21.44 -10.89
CA GLN A 23 16.63 20.95 -11.97
C GLN A 23 16.70 19.43 -12.16
N GLU A 24 17.79 18.77 -11.83
CA GLU A 24 17.97 17.33 -12.00
C GLU A 24 17.69 16.53 -10.73
N ALA A 25 18.00 17.06 -9.55
CA ALA A 25 17.78 16.37 -8.27
C ALA A 25 16.30 16.33 -7.85
N LEU A 26 15.45 17.18 -8.39
CA LEU A 26 14.00 17.14 -8.20
C LEU A 26 13.33 15.96 -8.89
N PHE A 27 14.06 15.21 -9.67
CA PHE A 27 13.62 13.95 -10.30
C PHE A 27 14.06 12.71 -9.53
N VAL A 28 14.01 12.72 -8.24
CA VAL A 28 13.57 11.49 -7.60
C VAL A 28 12.10 11.39 -8.02
N ALA A 29 11.87 10.63 -9.09
CA ALA A 29 10.53 10.35 -9.57
C ALA A 29 9.76 9.77 -8.38
N SER A 30 9.07 10.67 -7.65
CA SER A 30 8.17 10.23 -6.60
C SER A 30 7.11 9.42 -7.30
N GLU A 31 7.17 8.13 -7.07
CA GLU A 31 6.20 7.21 -7.61
C GLU A 31 4.81 7.66 -7.14
N LYS A 32 3.89 7.83 -8.07
CA LYS A 32 2.53 8.27 -7.72
C LYS A 32 1.93 7.23 -6.79
N SER A 33 1.25 7.69 -5.75
CA SER A 33 0.49 6.81 -4.87
C SER A 33 -0.52 5.98 -5.68
N ILE A 34 -0.31 4.67 -5.72
CA ILE A 34 -1.16 3.73 -6.47
C ILE A 34 -2.23 3.15 -5.54
N MET A 35 -1.88 2.87 -4.30
CA MET A 35 -2.74 2.14 -3.37
C MET A 35 -4.01 2.89 -3.01
N ARG A 36 -3.97 4.23 -2.95
CA ARG A 36 -5.16 5.06 -2.63
C ARG A 36 -6.33 4.82 -3.60
N GLY A 37 -6.04 4.53 -4.86
CA GLY A 37 -7.06 4.24 -5.89
C GLY A 37 -7.61 2.81 -5.82
N LEU A 38 -6.88 1.87 -5.22
CA LEU A 38 -7.20 0.44 -5.22
C LEU A 38 -7.96 -0.02 -3.98
N VAL A 39 -8.06 0.82 -2.94
CA VAL A 39 -8.68 0.49 -1.66
C VAL A 39 -10.01 1.23 -1.49
N LYS A 40 -10.79 0.81 -0.51
CA LYS A 40 -12.05 1.47 -0.15
C LYS A 40 -11.78 2.71 0.70
N ASN A 41 -12.14 3.87 0.17
CA ASN A 41 -11.94 5.14 0.84
C ASN A 41 -13.15 5.52 1.69
N TYR A 42 -12.90 5.95 2.92
CA TYR A 42 -13.87 6.50 3.85
C TYR A 42 -13.46 7.92 4.22
N THR A 43 -14.42 8.83 4.30
CA THR A 43 -14.16 10.20 4.74
C THR A 43 -14.85 10.41 6.07
N LEU A 44 -14.13 10.93 7.06
CA LEU A 44 -14.64 11.29 8.36
C LEU A 44 -14.69 12.82 8.47
N GLY A 45 -15.87 13.36 8.74
CA GLY A 45 -16.03 14.81 8.96
C GLY A 45 -15.50 15.26 10.31
N PRO A 46 -15.22 16.56 10.48
CA PRO A 46 -14.86 17.12 11.77
C PRO A 46 -15.99 16.88 12.79
N ALA A 47 -15.62 16.66 14.05
CA ALA A 47 -16.53 16.36 15.17
C ALA A 47 -17.23 14.99 15.15
N GLN A 48 -16.90 14.09 14.23
CA GLN A 48 -17.46 12.73 14.17
C GLN A 48 -16.67 11.68 14.98
N GLY A 49 -15.70 12.10 15.76
CA GLY A 49 -14.85 11.20 16.54
C GLY A 49 -13.54 10.84 15.82
N LYS A 50 -12.82 9.86 16.37
CA LYS A 50 -11.48 9.44 15.89
C LYS A 50 -11.51 8.08 15.21
N THR A 51 -12.63 7.37 15.25
CA THR A 51 -12.73 5.98 14.79
C THR A 51 -13.82 5.83 13.75
N ILE A 52 -13.51 5.08 12.70
CA ILE A 52 -14.48 4.63 11.69
C ILE A 52 -14.76 3.17 11.95
N ASN A 53 -16.00 2.84 12.29
CA ASN A 53 -16.44 1.48 12.52
C ASN A 53 -17.19 0.98 11.28
N VAL A 54 -16.65 -0.03 10.63
CA VAL A 54 -17.23 -0.66 9.44
C VAL A 54 -17.84 -1.99 9.86
N PRO A 55 -19.18 -2.12 9.87
CA PRO A 55 -19.82 -3.40 10.18
C PRO A 55 -19.62 -4.40 9.07
N ILE A 56 -19.25 -5.62 9.43
CA ILE A 56 -19.03 -6.77 8.55
C ILE A 56 -20.14 -7.77 8.81
N TYR A 57 -20.93 -8.08 7.79
CA TYR A 57 -22.00 -9.08 7.88
C TYR A 57 -21.50 -10.44 7.41
N PRO A 58 -21.74 -11.53 8.17
CA PRO A 58 -21.38 -12.86 7.73
C PRO A 58 -22.29 -13.31 6.58
N LEU A 59 -21.75 -14.17 5.73
CA LEU A 59 -22.54 -14.84 4.70
C LEU A 59 -23.58 -15.74 5.36
N GLN A 60 -24.84 -15.59 4.96
CA GLN A 60 -25.93 -16.43 5.43
C GLN A 60 -26.16 -17.58 4.42
N THR A 61 -26.41 -18.77 4.92
CA THR A 61 -26.72 -19.96 4.11
C THR A 61 -28.22 -20.23 4.16
N ALA A 62 -28.84 -20.31 2.99
CA ALA A 62 -30.24 -20.70 2.90
C ALA A 62 -30.38 -22.23 3.10
N GLN A 63 -31.43 -22.64 3.81
CA GLN A 63 -31.75 -24.03 4.04
C GLN A 63 -32.90 -24.47 3.14
N THR A 64 -32.92 -25.78 2.80
CA THR A 64 -34.05 -26.40 2.10
C THR A 64 -35.22 -26.56 3.06
N LEU A 65 -36.37 -26.02 2.71
CA LEU A 65 -37.56 -26.10 3.55
C LEU A 65 -38.48 -27.24 3.08
N THR A 66 -39.10 -27.92 4.02
CA THR A 66 -40.14 -28.94 3.74
C THR A 66 -41.51 -28.33 3.98
N GLU A 67 -42.46 -28.62 3.10
CA GLU A 67 -43.82 -28.16 3.25
C GLU A 67 -44.45 -28.61 4.55
N GLY A 68 -45.12 -27.69 5.26
CA GLY A 68 -45.81 -27.99 6.54
C GLY A 68 -44.92 -27.96 7.78
N VAL A 69 -43.60 -27.80 7.64
CA VAL A 69 -42.65 -27.69 8.77
C VAL A 69 -42.29 -26.25 9.00
N LYS A 70 -42.34 -25.82 10.24
CA LYS A 70 -41.95 -24.42 10.59
C LYS A 70 -40.45 -24.22 10.40
N ILE A 71 -40.05 -23.06 9.91
CA ILE A 71 -38.66 -22.77 9.57
C ILE A 71 -37.68 -22.90 10.76
N TRP A 72 -38.14 -22.69 11.98
CA TRP A 72 -37.29 -22.83 13.18
C TRP A 72 -37.16 -24.26 13.71
N ASP A 73 -37.89 -25.21 13.12
CA ASP A 73 -37.80 -26.63 13.52
C ASP A 73 -36.66 -27.36 12.76
N TYR A 74 -36.04 -26.70 11.78
CA TYR A 74 -34.96 -27.27 10.95
C TYR A 74 -33.59 -27.20 11.59
N ASP A 75 -33.38 -26.26 12.51
CA ASP A 75 -32.11 -26.11 13.20
C ASP A 75 -32.36 -26.14 14.72
N SER A 76 -31.61 -27.01 15.42
CA SER A 76 -31.64 -27.09 16.88
C SER A 76 -31.21 -25.76 17.56
N THR A 77 -30.66 -24.84 16.83
CA THR A 77 -30.25 -23.50 17.28
C THR A 77 -31.29 -22.41 17.04
N GLY A 78 -32.40 -22.67 16.33
CA GLY A 78 -33.45 -21.73 16.06
C GLY A 78 -33.17 -20.78 14.87
N TYR A 79 -33.44 -19.50 15.01
CA TYR A 79 -33.21 -18.54 13.94
C TYR A 79 -31.71 -18.34 13.63
N ALA A 80 -31.37 -18.20 12.33
CA ALA A 80 -30.03 -17.83 11.94
C ALA A 80 -29.64 -16.49 12.59
N ASN A 81 -28.59 -16.50 13.40
CA ASN A 81 -28.10 -15.30 14.05
C ASN A 81 -27.23 -14.50 13.09
N VAL A 82 -27.47 -13.19 12.97
CA VAL A 82 -26.65 -12.29 12.17
C VAL A 82 -25.69 -11.55 13.11
N ASP A 83 -24.64 -12.25 13.52
CA ASP A 83 -23.57 -11.63 14.30
C ASP A 83 -22.69 -10.75 13.41
N THR A 84 -22.68 -9.46 13.69
CA THR A 84 -21.85 -8.52 12.96
C THR A 84 -20.48 -8.36 13.63
N THR A 85 -19.44 -8.53 12.85
CA THR A 85 -18.08 -8.16 13.26
C THR A 85 -17.81 -6.73 12.83
N THR A 86 -17.03 -5.98 13.60
CA THR A 86 -16.72 -4.59 13.28
C THR A 86 -15.23 -4.43 13.00
N ALA A 87 -14.89 -3.96 11.81
CA ALA A 87 -13.54 -3.49 11.52
C ALA A 87 -13.43 -2.02 11.95
N THR A 88 -12.45 -1.70 12.80
CA THR A 88 -12.25 -0.36 13.35
C THR A 88 -10.99 0.27 12.73
N LEU A 89 -11.16 1.43 12.09
CA LEU A 89 -10.08 2.26 11.60
C LEU A 89 -9.89 3.43 12.57
N THR A 90 -8.76 3.48 13.27
CA THR A 90 -8.44 4.57 14.21
C THR A 90 -7.53 5.59 13.54
N ILE A 91 -7.99 6.81 13.40
CA ILE A 91 -7.27 7.89 12.76
C ILE A 91 -6.08 8.32 13.59
N GLY A 92 -4.92 8.36 12.94
CA GLY A 92 -3.66 8.88 13.43
C GLY A 92 -3.25 10.15 12.70
N GLU A 93 -2.34 10.89 13.29
CA GLU A 93 -1.70 12.04 12.65
C GLU A 93 -0.31 11.64 12.14
N VAL A 94 -0.05 11.98 10.88
CA VAL A 94 1.25 11.81 10.26
C VAL A 94 1.68 13.16 9.69
N GLY A 95 2.93 13.54 9.92
CA GLY A 95 3.44 14.81 9.44
C GLY A 95 4.95 14.85 9.39
N LEU A 96 5.45 15.89 8.75
CA LEU A 96 6.86 16.21 8.68
C LEU A 96 7.03 17.74 8.67
N ALA A 97 8.19 18.19 9.14
CA ALA A 97 8.51 19.61 9.22
C ALA A 97 9.95 19.87 8.79
N THR A 98 10.17 21.01 8.18
CA THR A 98 11.53 21.53 7.91
C THR A 98 11.60 23.01 8.18
N HIS A 99 12.80 23.51 8.44
CA HIS A 99 13.08 24.93 8.65
C HIS A 99 13.97 25.44 7.52
N ILE A 100 13.54 26.51 6.85
CA ILE A 100 14.29 27.16 5.76
C ILE A 100 14.73 28.53 6.24
N THR A 101 16.05 28.76 6.30
CA THR A 101 16.59 30.05 6.71
C THR A 101 16.40 31.14 5.66
N ASP A 102 16.31 32.39 6.09
CA ASP A 102 16.23 33.54 5.16
C ASP A 102 17.41 33.59 4.20
N LEU A 103 18.60 33.25 4.69
CA LEU A 103 19.79 33.23 3.85
C LEU A 103 19.68 32.20 2.72
N ALA A 104 19.19 30.98 3.05
CA ALA A 104 18.97 29.93 2.07
C ALA A 104 17.91 30.34 1.04
N ARG A 105 16.81 30.98 1.48
CA ARG A 105 15.73 31.45 0.60
C ARG A 105 16.18 32.55 -0.34
N ILE A 106 17.02 33.53 0.13
CA ILE A 106 17.50 34.64 -0.65
C ILE A 106 18.63 34.21 -1.59
N SER A 107 19.49 33.29 -1.17
CA SER A 107 20.61 32.81 -1.99
C SER A 107 20.22 31.78 -3.05
N SER A 108 19.02 31.20 -2.94
CA SER A 108 18.54 30.21 -3.89
C SER A 108 17.97 30.84 -5.15
N ALA A 109 18.25 30.26 -6.30
CA ALA A 109 17.74 30.71 -7.60
C ALA A 109 16.29 30.28 -7.88
N SER A 110 15.72 29.31 -7.07
CA SER A 110 14.37 28.79 -7.22
C SER A 110 13.50 29.11 -6.00
N ASN A 111 12.18 28.93 -6.14
CA ASN A 111 11.25 29.09 -5.03
C ASN A 111 11.29 27.82 -4.13
N VAL A 112 12.33 27.74 -3.29
CA VAL A 112 12.60 26.59 -2.38
C VAL A 112 11.40 26.23 -1.53
N VAL A 113 10.60 27.20 -1.10
CA VAL A 113 9.42 26.96 -0.25
C VAL A 113 8.36 26.13 -0.99
N ALA A 114 8.10 26.48 -2.26
CA ALA A 114 7.13 25.75 -3.08
C ALA A 114 7.62 24.32 -3.41
N ASP A 115 8.90 24.19 -3.72
CA ASP A 115 9.51 22.89 -4.04
C ASP A 115 9.51 21.96 -2.82
N VAL A 116 9.86 22.47 -1.64
CA VAL A 116 9.79 21.70 -0.39
C VAL A 116 8.33 21.31 -0.05
N GLY A 117 7.38 22.23 -0.29
CA GLY A 117 5.96 21.92 -0.10
C GLY A 117 5.48 20.77 -0.98
N ARG A 118 5.94 20.71 -2.24
CA ARG A 118 5.65 19.60 -3.14
C ARG A 118 6.26 18.28 -2.65
N LEU A 119 7.54 18.31 -2.25
CA LEU A 119 8.22 17.14 -1.71
C LEU A 119 7.52 16.59 -0.45
N PHE A 120 6.96 17.46 0.38
CA PHE A 120 6.18 17.05 1.56
C PHE A 120 4.90 16.34 1.17
N GLY A 121 4.18 16.86 0.17
CA GLY A 121 3.00 16.20 -0.36
C GLY A 121 3.28 14.79 -0.87
N GLU A 122 4.37 14.65 -1.62
CA GLU A 122 4.83 13.37 -2.15
C GLU A 122 5.25 12.42 -1.02
N ALA A 123 5.95 12.91 0.01
CA ALA A 123 6.37 12.09 1.15
C ALA A 123 5.19 11.54 1.95
N ILE A 124 4.13 12.34 2.16
CA ILE A 124 2.91 11.88 2.84
C ILE A 124 2.16 10.86 1.97
N ALA A 125 2.04 11.10 0.66
CA ALA A 125 1.41 10.15 -0.26
C ALA A 125 2.15 8.81 -0.27
N ARG A 126 3.49 8.83 -0.32
CA ARG A 126 4.32 7.63 -0.19
C ARG A 126 4.10 6.92 1.15
N ARG A 127 3.97 7.66 2.24
CA ARG A 127 3.72 7.07 3.57
C ARG A 127 2.39 6.34 3.62
N ILE A 128 1.33 6.87 3.00
CA ILE A 128 0.03 6.19 2.90
C ILE A 128 0.17 4.86 2.15
N ASP A 129 0.91 4.83 1.05
CA ASP A 129 1.15 3.60 0.29
C ASP A 129 1.91 2.56 1.12
N LEU A 130 2.96 2.97 1.84
CA LEU A 130 3.72 2.10 2.75
C LEU A 130 2.82 1.51 3.85
N ASP A 131 1.96 2.33 4.46
CA ASP A 131 1.07 1.86 5.52
C ASP A 131 -0.01 0.91 5.00
N LEU A 132 -0.45 1.06 3.75
CA LEU A 132 -1.40 0.14 3.10
C LEU A 132 -0.73 -1.17 2.68
N THR A 133 0.46 -1.13 2.08
CA THR A 133 1.19 -2.34 1.68
C THR A 133 1.61 -3.17 2.89
N ALA A 134 1.93 -2.53 4.02
CA ALA A 134 2.21 -3.22 5.28
C ALA A 134 1.04 -4.11 5.76
N LYS A 135 -0.20 -3.81 5.35
CA LYS A 135 -1.39 -4.59 5.72
C LYS A 135 -1.52 -5.92 4.95
N PHE A 136 -0.76 -6.13 3.88
CA PHE A 136 -0.81 -7.39 3.13
C PHE A 136 -0.46 -8.59 4.00
N ARG A 137 0.43 -8.43 4.98
CA ARG A 137 0.74 -9.47 5.99
C ARG A 137 -0.44 -9.91 6.83
N SER A 138 -1.45 -9.06 6.98
CA SER A 138 -2.61 -9.32 7.80
C SER A 138 -3.74 -10.02 7.04
N PHE A 139 -3.54 -10.39 5.78
CA PHE A 139 -4.52 -11.15 5.03
C PHE A 139 -4.64 -12.59 5.57
N GLY A 140 -5.85 -13.14 5.54
CA GLY A 140 -6.14 -14.46 6.07
C GLY A 140 -5.60 -15.62 5.22
N ASN A 141 -5.32 -15.36 3.95
CA ASN A 141 -4.80 -16.35 3.01
C ASN A 141 -3.41 -15.96 2.54
N THR A 142 -2.54 -16.94 2.39
CA THR A 142 -1.18 -16.77 1.90
C THR A 142 -0.87 -17.75 0.77
N VAL A 143 -0.01 -17.34 -0.15
CA VAL A 143 0.56 -18.18 -1.21
C VAL A 143 2.06 -17.92 -1.27
N GLY A 144 2.85 -18.96 -1.44
CA GLY A 144 4.30 -18.93 -1.34
C GLY A 144 4.79 -19.78 -0.17
N SER A 145 6.08 -20.00 -0.09
CA SER A 145 6.72 -20.75 1.01
C SER A 145 7.31 -19.76 1.99
N GLY A 146 6.90 -19.86 3.26
CA GLY A 146 7.42 -19.01 4.32
C GLY A 146 6.38 -18.62 5.38
N ASN A 147 6.82 -17.83 6.35
CA ASN A 147 5.99 -17.42 7.47
C ASN A 147 5.74 -15.90 7.45
N VAL A 148 4.47 -15.50 7.45
CA VAL A 148 4.03 -14.09 7.43
C VAL A 148 3.95 -13.49 8.84
N THR A 149 3.87 -14.33 9.86
CA THR A 149 3.43 -13.89 11.20
C THR A 149 4.53 -13.30 12.06
N THR A 150 5.77 -13.50 11.71
CA THR A 150 6.88 -12.95 12.49
C THR A 150 7.46 -11.72 11.80
N ASN A 151 7.44 -10.59 12.50
CA ASN A 151 8.29 -9.43 12.20
C ASN A 151 9.78 -9.77 12.34
N ALA A 152 10.11 -11.02 12.50
CA ALA A 152 11.40 -11.52 12.83
C ALA A 152 12.01 -12.23 11.64
N GLY A 153 12.91 -11.55 11.02
CA GLY A 153 14.06 -12.23 10.45
C GLY A 153 13.94 -12.67 9.02
N ALA A 154 14.84 -12.15 8.33
CA ALA A 154 15.49 -12.69 7.15
C ALA A 154 15.38 -14.22 7.02
N GLY A 155 15.09 -14.71 5.82
CA GLY A 155 15.24 -16.11 5.50
C GLY A 155 14.03 -16.99 5.77
N SER A 156 12.85 -16.43 6.02
CA SER A 156 11.66 -17.26 6.20
C SER A 156 10.80 -17.41 4.94
N ILE A 157 11.02 -16.61 3.93
CA ILE A 157 10.38 -16.73 2.63
C ILE A 157 11.37 -17.37 1.66
N THR A 158 10.94 -18.34 0.89
CA THR A 158 11.81 -19.04 -0.06
C THR A 158 11.15 -19.17 -1.42
N GLY A 159 11.92 -18.88 -2.47
CA GLY A 159 11.53 -19.05 -3.86
C GLY A 159 10.89 -17.82 -4.50
N ALA A 160 11.32 -17.57 -5.73
CA ALA A 160 10.83 -16.47 -6.55
C ALA A 160 9.35 -16.68 -6.94
N LEU A 161 8.62 -15.57 -7.12
CA LEU A 161 7.22 -15.60 -7.49
C LEU A 161 7.02 -16.20 -8.89
N SER A 162 6.19 -17.23 -8.96
CA SER A 162 5.80 -17.87 -10.21
C SER A 162 4.38 -17.47 -10.64
N VAL A 163 4.12 -17.57 -11.95
CA VAL A 163 2.78 -17.36 -12.52
C VAL A 163 1.74 -18.30 -11.91
N ALA A 164 2.15 -19.55 -11.64
CA ALA A 164 1.28 -20.55 -11.02
C ALA A 164 0.82 -20.13 -9.60
N GLN A 165 1.71 -19.51 -8.83
CA GLN A 165 1.37 -18.98 -7.50
C GLN A 165 0.38 -17.81 -7.59
N VAL A 166 0.52 -16.92 -8.58
CA VAL A 166 -0.46 -15.83 -8.80
C VAL A 166 -1.82 -16.40 -9.16
N PHE A 167 -1.90 -17.38 -10.06
CA PHE A 167 -3.17 -18.06 -10.37
C PHE A 167 -3.76 -18.79 -9.16
N GLN A 168 -2.92 -19.41 -8.33
CA GLN A 168 -3.34 -20.03 -7.08
C GLN A 168 -3.93 -19.00 -6.11
N ALA A 169 -3.31 -17.81 -5.99
CA ALA A 169 -3.83 -16.73 -5.15
C ALA A 169 -5.19 -16.23 -5.64
N ILE A 170 -5.35 -16.01 -6.95
CA ILE A 170 -6.62 -15.62 -7.55
C ILE A 170 -7.68 -16.70 -7.34
N ALA A 171 -7.33 -17.98 -7.49
CA ALA A 171 -8.25 -19.09 -7.25
C ALA A 171 -8.68 -19.16 -5.79
N LYS A 172 -7.75 -18.99 -4.84
CA LYS A 172 -8.08 -18.93 -3.40
C LYS A 172 -9.03 -17.77 -3.10
N LEU A 173 -8.76 -16.58 -3.68
CA LEU A 173 -9.60 -15.41 -3.49
C LEU A 173 -11.02 -15.63 -4.04
N ARG A 174 -11.14 -16.16 -5.25
CA ARG A 174 -12.44 -16.48 -5.85
C ARG A 174 -13.18 -17.61 -5.12
N GLY A 175 -12.44 -18.55 -4.57
CA GLY A 175 -12.99 -19.65 -3.76
C GLY A 175 -13.63 -19.20 -2.44
N THR A 176 -13.30 -18.00 -1.94
CA THR A 176 -13.98 -17.41 -0.77
C THR A 176 -15.26 -16.66 -1.13
N GLY A 177 -15.70 -16.69 -2.38
CA GLY A 177 -16.94 -16.03 -2.82
C GLY A 177 -16.80 -14.54 -3.12
N VAL A 178 -15.58 -14.06 -3.31
CA VAL A 178 -15.30 -12.65 -3.68
C VAL A 178 -15.76 -12.39 -5.11
N PRO A 179 -16.43 -11.24 -5.39
CA PRO A 179 -16.76 -10.85 -6.75
C PRO A 179 -15.52 -10.81 -7.66
N PRO A 180 -15.62 -11.23 -8.93
CA PRO A 180 -14.48 -11.25 -9.84
C PRO A 180 -14.03 -9.86 -10.33
N THR A 181 -14.82 -8.83 -10.02
CA THR A 181 -14.53 -7.44 -10.34
C THR A 181 -13.66 -6.79 -9.27
N ASP A 182 -12.96 -5.72 -9.60
CA ASP A 182 -12.21 -4.88 -8.66
C ASP A 182 -11.11 -5.63 -7.84
N ILE A 183 -10.55 -6.70 -8.42
CA ILE A 183 -9.40 -7.40 -7.88
C ILE A 183 -8.13 -6.77 -8.46
N ALA A 184 -7.19 -6.42 -7.62
CA ALA A 184 -5.89 -5.89 -8.00
C ALA A 184 -4.75 -6.76 -7.47
N ILE A 185 -3.65 -6.80 -8.23
CA ILE A 185 -2.40 -7.43 -7.84
C ILE A 185 -1.37 -6.32 -7.68
N VAL A 186 -0.73 -6.25 -6.51
CA VAL A 186 0.30 -5.24 -6.23
C VAL A 186 1.59 -5.94 -5.84
N LEU A 187 2.67 -5.62 -6.56
CA LEU A 187 3.98 -6.25 -6.42
C LEU A 187 5.08 -5.19 -6.32
N HIS A 188 6.15 -5.55 -5.60
CA HIS A 188 7.41 -4.79 -5.67
C HIS A 188 8.06 -5.00 -7.04
N PRO A 189 8.77 -4.00 -7.62
CA PRO A 189 9.39 -4.12 -8.94
C PRO A 189 10.34 -5.32 -9.09
N TYR A 190 11.07 -5.69 -8.04
CA TYR A 190 11.98 -6.85 -8.06
C TYR A 190 11.22 -8.17 -8.21
N VAL A 191 10.11 -8.32 -7.47
CA VAL A 191 9.23 -9.50 -7.59
C VAL A 191 8.50 -9.51 -8.93
N ALA A 192 8.12 -8.36 -9.44
CA ALA A 192 7.53 -8.22 -10.76
C ALA A 192 8.51 -8.61 -11.88
N TYR A 193 9.82 -8.35 -11.70
CA TYR A 193 10.84 -8.83 -12.60
C TYR A 193 10.88 -10.36 -12.64
N ASP A 194 10.88 -11.03 -11.49
CA ASP A 194 10.85 -12.49 -11.41
C ASP A 194 9.61 -13.08 -12.08
N LEU A 195 8.46 -12.44 -11.89
CA LEU A 195 7.22 -12.83 -12.55
C LEU A 195 7.33 -12.70 -14.08
N LYS A 196 7.92 -11.61 -14.58
CA LYS A 196 8.18 -11.40 -16.01
C LYS A 196 9.16 -12.42 -16.57
N ALA A 197 10.23 -12.71 -15.85
CA ALA A 197 11.22 -13.73 -16.23
C ALA A 197 10.59 -15.12 -16.32
N ASN A 198 9.74 -15.48 -15.38
CA ASN A 198 8.99 -16.74 -15.39
C ASN A 198 7.95 -16.79 -16.51
N LEU A 199 7.30 -15.69 -16.87
CA LEU A 199 6.41 -15.62 -18.02
C LEU A 199 7.13 -15.92 -19.32
N THR A 200 8.31 -15.35 -19.54
CA THR A 200 9.10 -15.58 -20.76
C THR A 200 9.53 -17.04 -20.89
N SER A 201 9.85 -17.72 -19.78
CA SER A 201 10.26 -19.14 -19.80
C SER A 201 9.07 -20.10 -19.98
N THR A 202 7.92 -19.80 -19.41
CA THR A 202 6.73 -20.69 -19.42
C THR A 202 5.95 -20.62 -20.72
N PHE A 203 5.97 -19.49 -21.40
CA PHE A 203 5.27 -19.27 -22.68
C PHE A 203 6.19 -19.33 -23.90
N SER A 204 7.31 -20.01 -23.80
CA SER A 204 8.25 -20.26 -24.90
C SER A 204 7.67 -21.10 -26.06
N ASN A 205 6.36 -21.22 -26.17
CA ASN A 205 5.71 -21.92 -27.29
C ASN A 205 5.42 -20.92 -28.41
N PRO A 206 5.95 -21.18 -29.64
CA PRO A 206 5.82 -20.26 -30.78
C PRO A 206 4.37 -20.01 -31.25
N ALA A 207 3.40 -20.75 -30.72
CA ALA A 207 1.97 -20.55 -31.04
C ALA A 207 1.29 -19.41 -30.22
N SER A 208 1.94 -18.85 -29.19
CA SER A 208 1.36 -17.81 -28.29
C SER A 208 1.93 -16.41 -28.55
N GLY A 209 2.39 -16.12 -29.75
CA GLY A 209 3.30 -15.01 -30.11
C GLY A 209 2.91 -13.58 -29.77
N THR A 210 1.65 -13.29 -29.44
CA THR A 210 1.21 -11.91 -29.20
C THR A 210 1.46 -11.42 -27.76
N LEU A 211 1.09 -12.21 -26.77
CA LEU A 211 1.27 -11.83 -25.34
C LEU A 211 2.73 -11.81 -24.93
N GLN A 212 3.54 -12.74 -25.48
CA GLN A 212 4.97 -12.84 -25.22
C GLN A 212 5.73 -11.64 -25.80
N ASN A 213 5.38 -11.23 -27.02
CA ASN A 213 6.00 -10.07 -27.65
C ASN A 213 5.65 -8.76 -26.93
N GLU A 214 4.43 -8.58 -26.44
CA GLU A 214 4.02 -7.39 -25.70
C GLU A 214 4.72 -7.31 -24.33
N ALA A 215 4.84 -8.43 -23.60
CA ALA A 215 5.56 -8.48 -22.34
C ALA A 215 7.07 -8.23 -22.53
N MET A 216 7.67 -8.76 -23.60
CA MET A 216 9.09 -8.53 -23.90
C MET A 216 9.36 -7.13 -24.43
N MET A 217 8.49 -6.55 -25.24
CA MET A 217 8.71 -5.23 -25.85
C MET A 217 8.39 -4.06 -24.91
N ASN A 218 7.36 -4.19 -24.08
CA ASN A 218 6.86 -3.09 -23.26
C ASN A 218 7.13 -3.28 -21.76
N GLY A 219 7.66 -4.41 -21.32
CA GLY A 219 7.83 -4.72 -19.90
C GLY A 219 6.51 -4.74 -19.12
N TYR A 220 5.38 -4.81 -19.82
CA TYR A 220 4.05 -4.66 -19.25
C TYR A 220 3.45 -6.01 -18.87
N VAL A 221 3.17 -6.22 -17.60
CA VAL A 221 2.46 -7.41 -17.10
C VAL A 221 0.94 -7.20 -17.18
N GLY A 222 0.47 -6.06 -17.57
CA GLY A 222 -0.90 -5.66 -17.87
C GLY A 222 -1.98 -6.30 -17.00
N MET A 223 -2.47 -7.45 -17.43
CA MET A 223 -3.54 -8.19 -16.76
C MET A 223 -3.19 -9.68 -16.67
N LEU A 224 -3.28 -10.25 -15.47
CA LEU A 224 -3.17 -11.69 -15.22
C LEU A 224 -4.53 -12.24 -14.78
N ALA A 225 -5.06 -13.22 -15.51
CA ALA A 225 -6.38 -13.80 -15.25
C ALA A 225 -7.54 -12.78 -15.14
N GLY A 226 -7.44 -11.65 -15.86
CA GLY A 226 -8.40 -10.57 -15.81
C GLY A 226 -8.21 -9.58 -14.63
N CYS A 227 -7.13 -9.73 -13.85
CA CYS A 227 -6.79 -8.83 -12.75
C CYS A 227 -5.62 -7.92 -13.17
N PRO A 228 -5.71 -6.59 -12.99
CA PRO A 228 -4.61 -5.68 -13.28
C PRO A 228 -3.47 -5.89 -12.29
N VAL A 229 -2.24 -5.83 -12.81
CA VAL A 229 -1.00 -5.92 -12.02
C VAL A 229 -0.38 -4.53 -11.93
N TYR A 230 -0.15 -4.08 -10.71
CA TYR A 230 0.49 -2.82 -10.39
C TYR A 230 1.86 -3.06 -9.78
N GLU A 231 2.83 -2.28 -10.21
CA GLU A 231 4.17 -2.26 -9.65
C GLU A 231 4.36 -0.96 -8.88
N THR A 232 4.88 -1.05 -7.67
CA THR A 232 5.23 0.11 -6.85
C THR A 232 6.48 -0.16 -6.02
N ALA A 233 7.39 0.80 -5.98
CA ALA A 233 8.53 0.78 -5.06
C ALA A 233 8.15 1.25 -3.65
N ASN A 234 6.94 1.85 -3.49
CA ASN A 234 6.40 2.26 -2.20
C ASN A 234 5.87 1.05 -1.42
N PHE A 235 6.73 0.08 -1.21
CA PHE A 235 6.43 -1.13 -0.45
C PHE A 235 7.01 -1.00 0.94
N ALA A 236 6.25 -1.44 1.95
CA ALA A 236 6.81 -1.61 3.27
C ALA A 236 7.83 -2.75 3.16
N ASP A 237 9.11 -2.37 3.21
CA ASP A 237 10.17 -3.35 3.29
C ASP A 237 9.97 -4.15 4.57
N GLN A 238 9.82 -5.41 4.40
CA GLN A 238 9.44 -6.31 5.47
C GLN A 238 10.64 -7.04 6.02
N ASP A 239 11.72 -6.98 5.28
CA ASP A 239 12.98 -7.50 5.70
C ASP A 239 14.01 -6.38 5.80
N THR A 240 14.61 -6.26 6.98
CA THR A 240 15.78 -5.41 7.22
C THR A 240 17.09 -6.13 6.87
N GLY A 241 17.00 -7.35 6.35
CA GLY A 241 18.11 -8.18 5.89
C GLY A 241 18.36 -8.06 4.39
N SER A 242 19.46 -8.66 3.93
CA SER A 242 19.89 -8.68 2.52
C SER A 242 19.17 -9.73 1.66
N ASP A 243 18.08 -10.30 2.13
CA ASP A 243 17.58 -11.58 1.61
C ASP A 243 16.50 -11.44 0.51
N GLY A 244 16.02 -10.23 0.20
CA GLY A 244 15.10 -10.02 -0.92
C GLY A 244 13.65 -10.48 -0.69
N ASP A 245 13.24 -10.67 0.56
CA ASP A 245 11.92 -11.14 0.94
C ASP A 245 10.86 -10.03 0.82
N TYR A 246 9.87 -10.22 -0.05
CA TYR A 246 8.77 -9.28 -0.25
C TYR A 246 7.41 -9.95 -0.06
N VAL A 247 6.44 -9.19 0.45
CA VAL A 247 5.06 -9.64 0.58
C VAL A 247 4.15 -8.84 -0.32
N GLY A 248 3.89 -9.34 -1.52
CA GLY A 248 2.90 -8.79 -2.45
C GLY A 248 1.46 -9.06 -1.99
N GLY A 249 0.49 -8.46 -2.67
CA GLY A 249 -0.92 -8.66 -2.37
C GLY A 249 -1.77 -8.87 -3.61
N VAL A 250 -2.68 -9.85 -3.53
CA VAL A 250 -3.83 -9.99 -4.43
C VAL A 250 -5.07 -9.75 -3.60
N PHE A 251 -5.81 -8.70 -3.88
CA PHE A 251 -6.93 -8.31 -3.04
C PHE A 251 -8.06 -7.65 -3.82
N HIS A 252 -9.26 -7.79 -3.29
CA HIS A 252 -10.43 -7.05 -3.72
C HIS A 252 -10.45 -5.68 -3.04
N ARG A 253 -11.01 -4.68 -3.69
CA ARG A 253 -11.09 -3.30 -3.18
C ARG A 253 -11.62 -3.20 -1.74
N ASP A 254 -12.58 -4.05 -1.38
CA ASP A 254 -13.18 -4.07 -0.02
C ASP A 254 -12.30 -4.77 1.03
N ALA A 255 -11.16 -5.36 0.67
CA ALA A 255 -10.25 -5.99 1.63
C ALA A 255 -9.58 -4.97 2.54
N LEU A 256 -9.23 -3.81 1.98
CA LEU A 256 -8.50 -2.75 2.66
C LEU A 256 -9.32 -1.47 2.74
N GLY A 257 -9.20 -0.75 3.84
CA GLY A 257 -9.82 0.55 4.04
C GLY A 257 -8.81 1.65 4.32
N LEU A 258 -9.04 2.80 3.71
CA LEU A 258 -8.35 4.05 3.99
C LEU A 258 -9.37 5.06 4.51
N GLY A 259 -9.26 5.44 5.78
CA GLY A 259 -10.08 6.48 6.39
C GLY A 259 -9.33 7.81 6.38
N ILE A 260 -9.88 8.85 5.77
CA ILE A 260 -9.26 10.17 5.70
C ILE A 260 -10.16 11.15 6.45
N MET A 261 -9.60 11.85 7.44
CA MET A 261 -10.26 12.95 8.15
C MET A 261 -9.82 14.31 7.63
N ARG A 262 -8.51 14.45 7.36
CA ARG A 262 -7.92 15.63 6.74
C ARG A 262 -6.84 15.17 5.77
N ASP A 263 -6.96 15.59 4.53
CA ASP A 263 -5.95 15.35 3.52
C ASP A 263 -4.69 16.19 3.82
N ILE A 264 -3.71 16.16 2.96
CA ILE A 264 -2.44 16.86 3.16
C ILE A 264 -2.70 18.36 3.36
N ASN A 265 -2.25 18.88 4.49
CA ASN A 265 -2.27 20.31 4.81
C ASN A 265 -0.84 20.78 5.06
N ILE A 266 -0.44 21.88 4.43
CA ILE A 266 0.89 22.47 4.58
C ILE A 266 0.72 23.84 5.20
N GLU A 267 1.35 24.05 6.35
CA GLU A 267 1.33 25.31 7.11
C GLU A 267 2.72 25.91 7.14
N LEU A 268 2.77 27.24 7.00
CA LEU A 268 3.99 28.02 7.07
C LEU A 268 3.97 28.83 8.37
N GLN A 269 5.01 28.71 9.18
CA GLN A 269 5.20 29.50 10.39
C GLN A 269 6.52 30.26 10.32
N ARG A 270 6.45 31.59 10.52
CA ARG A 270 7.65 32.43 10.63
C ARG A 270 8.31 32.25 12.00
N ASP A 271 9.57 31.86 12.02
CA ASP A 271 10.39 31.84 13.24
C ASP A 271 11.45 32.97 13.18
N ALA A 272 11.17 34.06 13.90
CA ALA A 272 12.04 35.22 13.93
C ALA A 272 13.36 34.96 14.68
N LEU A 273 13.37 34.06 15.65
CA LEU A 273 14.57 33.73 16.43
C LEU A 273 15.55 32.90 15.59
N MET A 274 15.04 32.00 14.77
CA MET A 274 15.85 31.21 13.85
C MET A 274 16.05 31.88 12.48
N ARG A 275 15.49 33.07 12.29
CA ARG A 275 15.59 33.85 11.02
C ARG A 275 15.24 33.01 9.80
N GLY A 276 14.09 32.36 9.82
CA GLY A 276 13.63 31.49 8.78
C GLY A 276 12.16 31.17 8.89
N ASP A 277 11.68 30.37 7.96
CA ASP A 277 10.31 29.90 7.90
C ASP A 277 10.29 28.39 8.18
N ALA A 278 9.44 27.96 9.11
CA ALA A 278 9.15 26.55 9.35
C ALA A 278 7.96 26.12 8.50
N LEU A 279 8.15 25.12 7.66
CA LEU A 279 7.07 24.45 6.92
C LEU A 279 6.70 23.17 7.65
N VAL A 280 5.40 23.00 7.91
CA VAL A 280 4.85 21.80 8.55
C VAL A 280 3.78 21.22 7.63
N ALA A 281 3.97 20.00 7.22
CA ALA A 281 2.94 19.23 6.50
C ALA A 281 2.34 18.18 7.42
N SER A 282 1.04 18.06 7.45
CA SER A 282 0.32 17.05 8.24
C SER A 282 -0.87 16.48 7.49
N SER A 283 -1.21 15.24 7.82
CA SER A 283 -2.39 14.53 7.32
C SER A 283 -2.97 13.67 8.43
N LEU A 284 -4.30 13.54 8.46
CA LEU A 284 -5.03 12.73 9.42
C LEU A 284 -5.72 11.59 8.68
N TYR A 285 -5.20 10.38 8.83
CA TYR A 285 -5.75 9.20 8.17
C TYR A 285 -5.60 7.93 9.01
N ALA A 286 -6.26 6.88 8.58
CA ALA A 286 -6.15 5.52 9.11
C ALA A 286 -6.10 4.51 7.98
N THR A 287 -5.34 3.45 8.16
CA THR A 287 -5.32 2.31 7.25
C THR A 287 -5.64 1.03 8.01
N GLY A 288 -6.39 0.12 7.40
CA GLY A 288 -6.70 -1.14 8.04
C GLY A 288 -7.25 -2.19 7.10
N VAL A 289 -7.26 -3.43 7.57
CA VAL A 289 -7.92 -4.54 6.90
C VAL A 289 -9.39 -4.52 7.28
N LEU A 290 -10.28 -4.52 6.29
CA LEU A 290 -11.72 -4.62 6.47
C LEU A 290 -12.15 -6.09 6.44
N TYR A 291 -11.95 -6.74 5.29
CA TYR A 291 -12.26 -8.15 5.11
C TYR A 291 -10.99 -8.96 4.92
N ASN A 292 -10.60 -9.69 5.95
CA ASN A 292 -9.37 -10.49 5.95
C ASN A 292 -9.36 -11.58 4.88
N GLY A 293 -10.52 -12.19 4.60
CA GLY A 293 -10.66 -13.22 3.56
C GLY A 293 -10.65 -12.70 2.12
N TYR A 294 -10.75 -11.37 1.92
CA TYR A 294 -10.79 -10.74 0.58
C TYR A 294 -9.41 -10.34 0.09
N GLY A 295 -8.36 -10.76 0.79
CA GLY A 295 -6.98 -10.58 0.42
C GLY A 295 -6.18 -11.88 0.53
N VAL A 296 -5.18 -12.01 -0.32
CA VAL A 296 -4.19 -13.08 -0.32
C VAL A 296 -2.80 -12.46 -0.36
N ALA A 297 -1.97 -12.78 0.61
CA ALA A 297 -0.57 -12.39 0.63
C ALA A 297 0.25 -13.28 -0.29
N LEU A 298 1.07 -12.68 -1.13
CA LEU A 298 2.05 -13.35 -1.98
C LEU A 298 3.42 -13.24 -1.34
N LEU A 299 3.93 -14.36 -0.87
CA LEU A 299 5.28 -14.44 -0.31
C LEU A 299 6.26 -14.78 -1.40
N SER A 300 7.28 -13.97 -1.56
CA SER A 300 8.32 -14.19 -2.57
C SER A 300 9.68 -13.71 -2.09
N ASP A 301 10.67 -14.52 -2.36
CA ASP A 301 12.08 -14.18 -2.27
C ASP A 301 12.53 -13.76 -3.68
N SER A 302 12.95 -12.51 -3.83
CA SER A 302 13.33 -11.99 -5.14
C SER A 302 14.71 -12.49 -5.54
N SER A 303 14.86 -12.84 -6.82
CA SER A 303 16.18 -13.17 -7.39
C SER A 303 17.13 -11.96 -7.45
N ILE A 304 16.59 -10.75 -7.28
CA ILE A 304 17.38 -9.52 -7.20
C ILE A 304 17.56 -9.18 -5.72
N VAL A 305 18.80 -9.32 -5.26
CA VAL A 305 19.22 -8.91 -3.92
C VAL A 305 19.88 -7.53 -4.01
N ASN A 306 19.56 -6.65 -3.08
CA ASN A 306 20.14 -5.31 -3.01
C ASN A 306 21.54 -5.32 -2.38
#